data_379528f71c83267a663fcbc46532cb25
#
_entry.id   379528f71c83267a663fcbc46532cb25
#
_cell.length_a   1.000
_cell.length_b   1.000
_cell.length_c   1.000
_cell.angle_alpha   90.00
_cell.angle_beta   90.00
_cell.angle_gamma   90.00
#
_symmetry.space_group_name_H-M   'P 1'
#
loop_
_entity.id
_entity.type
_entity.pdbx_description
1 polymer ?
#
loop_
_entity_poly.entity_id
_entity_poly.type
_entity_poly.pdbx_seq_one_letter_code
_entity_poly.pdbx_strand_id
1 'polypeptide(L)'
;MFIVLEGLDGAGKSTQIRMLRRFFADRGVESEYVRFDSPVYGELIARFLRGEFGGVGEVDPYLVALLFAGDRADAAPRIREWLAQGKAVILDRYVYSNVGFQCAKLPAGEERNRLAEWIIYLEFCHNGLPRPDLSLFLDVPFTFTERKLSELREGDDREYLQGGQDIHEASLALQRAVRSVYLEAAAKDPALRVVDCCDPSGAMDSPEGIFAKICAQLAPILEADAEVQGL
;
A
#
# COMPACT_ATOMS: atom_id res chain seq x y z
N MET A 1 15.54 0.51 8.08
CA MET A 1 14.75 1.32 7.10
C MET A 1 13.43 0.65 6.80
N PHE A 2 12.33 1.43 6.77
CA PHE A 2 10.98 0.92 6.54
C PHE A 2 10.31 1.64 5.35
N ILE A 3 10.05 0.92 4.25
CA ILE A 3 9.53 1.44 2.98
C ILE A 3 8.19 0.78 2.67
N VAL A 4 7.22 1.57 2.25
CA VAL A 4 5.90 1.08 1.82
C VAL A 4 5.63 1.53 0.39
N LEU A 5 5.21 0.61 -0.45
CA LEU A 5 4.66 0.91 -1.77
C LEU A 5 3.14 0.83 -1.73
N GLU A 6 2.50 1.94 -1.99
CA GLU A 6 1.06 2.11 -2.13
C GLU A 6 0.69 2.25 -3.61
N GLY A 7 -0.54 1.97 -3.96
CA GLY A 7 -0.99 2.12 -5.35
C GLY A 7 -2.24 1.30 -5.64
N LEU A 8 -2.85 1.56 -6.79
CA LEU A 8 -4.01 0.83 -7.27
C LEU A 8 -3.67 -0.63 -7.57
N ASP A 9 -4.70 -1.44 -7.78
CA ASP A 9 -4.49 -2.82 -8.22
C ASP A 9 -3.88 -2.82 -9.61
N GLY A 10 -2.84 -3.65 -9.78
CA GLY A 10 -2.07 -3.69 -11.02
C GLY A 10 -1.05 -2.58 -11.22
N ALA A 11 -0.83 -1.68 -10.27
CA ALA A 11 0.13 -0.56 -10.40
C ALA A 11 1.61 -0.98 -10.50
N GLY A 12 1.91 -2.27 -10.53
CA GLY A 12 3.30 -2.75 -10.67
C GLY A 12 4.11 -2.80 -9.37
N LYS A 13 3.45 -2.69 -8.21
CA LYS A 13 4.11 -2.70 -6.89
C LYS A 13 5.04 -3.90 -6.69
N SER A 14 4.59 -5.12 -6.99
CA SER A 14 5.39 -6.34 -6.84
C SER A 14 6.68 -6.32 -7.65
N THR A 15 6.67 -5.68 -8.84
CA THR A 15 7.87 -5.48 -9.65
C THR A 15 8.85 -4.53 -8.96
N GLN A 16 8.36 -3.41 -8.45
CA GLN A 16 9.18 -2.42 -7.77
C GLN A 16 9.72 -2.92 -6.43
N ILE A 17 8.94 -3.73 -5.68
CA ILE A 17 9.39 -4.40 -4.46
C ILE A 17 10.58 -5.33 -4.77
N ARG A 18 10.48 -6.13 -5.85
CA ARG A 18 11.57 -7.02 -6.26
C ARG A 18 12.84 -6.25 -6.63
N MET A 19 12.70 -5.10 -7.31
CA MET A 19 13.81 -4.22 -7.65
C MET A 19 14.42 -3.57 -6.40
N LEU A 20 13.60 -3.10 -5.45
CA LEU A 20 14.06 -2.58 -4.16
C LEU A 20 14.84 -3.62 -3.36
N ARG A 21 14.32 -4.85 -3.26
CA ARG A 21 15.01 -5.95 -2.57
C ARG A 21 16.38 -6.23 -3.17
N ARG A 22 16.48 -6.24 -4.50
CA ARG A 22 17.78 -6.37 -5.19
C ARG A 22 18.69 -5.19 -4.88
N PHE A 23 18.17 -3.98 -4.94
CA PHE A 23 18.92 -2.76 -4.63
C PHE A 23 19.56 -2.79 -3.23
N PHE A 24 18.85 -3.28 -2.22
CA PHE A 24 19.38 -3.46 -0.88
C PHE A 24 20.37 -4.61 -0.79
N ALA A 25 20.09 -5.74 -1.44
CA ALA A 25 21.01 -6.89 -1.47
C ALA A 25 22.35 -6.53 -2.11
N ASP A 26 22.36 -5.77 -3.21
CA ASP A 26 23.56 -5.27 -3.87
C ASP A 26 24.41 -4.33 -2.96
N ARG A 27 23.84 -3.83 -1.87
CA ARG A 27 24.47 -3.00 -0.82
C ARG A 27 24.77 -3.76 0.46
N GLY A 28 24.56 -5.08 0.47
CA GLY A 28 24.78 -5.93 1.65
C GLY A 28 23.73 -5.75 2.76
N VAL A 29 22.59 -5.13 2.47
CA VAL A 29 21.49 -4.95 3.41
C VAL A 29 20.44 -6.05 3.20
N GLU A 30 20.17 -6.82 4.26
CA GLU A 30 19.08 -7.79 4.24
C GLU A 30 17.72 -7.07 4.15
N SER A 31 16.80 -7.62 3.36
CA SER A 31 15.46 -7.07 3.24
C SER A 31 14.39 -8.11 3.53
N GLU A 32 13.38 -7.69 4.28
CA GLU A 32 12.21 -8.50 4.64
C GLU A 32 10.95 -7.95 3.97
N TYR A 33 10.03 -8.87 3.69
CA TYR A 33 8.71 -8.57 3.14
C TYR A 33 7.64 -9.20 4.03
N VAL A 34 6.69 -8.40 4.47
CA VAL A 34 5.54 -8.91 5.22
C VAL A 34 4.39 -9.19 4.27
N ARG A 35 3.86 -10.38 4.35
CA ARG A 35 2.49 -10.67 3.92
C ARG A 35 1.59 -10.50 5.14
N PHE A 36 0.51 -9.77 4.98
CA PHE A 36 -0.51 -9.63 5.99
C PHE A 36 -1.43 -10.86 5.91
N ASP A 37 -1.30 -11.76 6.88
CA ASP A 37 -1.92 -13.08 6.90
C ASP A 37 -2.23 -13.53 8.35
N SER A 38 -2.73 -12.60 9.16
CA SER A 38 -3.13 -12.88 10.54
C SER A 38 -4.05 -14.10 10.61
N PRO A 39 -3.79 -15.06 11.50
CA PRO A 39 -4.67 -16.20 11.70
C PRO A 39 -6.05 -15.79 12.25
N VAL A 40 -6.18 -14.57 12.79
CA VAL A 40 -7.45 -14.03 13.32
C VAL A 40 -8.23 -13.28 12.25
N TYR A 41 -7.54 -12.40 11.50
CA TYR A 41 -8.19 -11.48 10.56
C TYR A 41 -8.17 -11.95 9.11
N GLY A 42 -7.16 -12.73 8.72
CA GLY A 42 -6.92 -13.09 7.32
C GLY A 42 -8.12 -13.75 6.63
N GLU A 43 -8.76 -14.74 7.28
CA GLU A 43 -9.95 -15.37 6.68
C GLU A 43 -11.15 -14.42 6.62
N LEU A 44 -11.35 -13.55 7.60
CA LEU A 44 -12.43 -12.55 7.56
C LEU A 44 -12.21 -11.52 6.44
N ILE A 45 -10.97 -11.08 6.24
CA ILE A 45 -10.59 -10.20 5.13
C ILE A 45 -10.82 -10.91 3.80
N ALA A 46 -10.38 -12.15 3.66
CA ALA A 46 -10.57 -12.93 2.45
C ALA A 46 -12.07 -13.09 2.10
N ARG A 47 -12.92 -13.41 3.10
CA ARG A 47 -14.38 -13.50 2.94
C ARG A 47 -14.98 -12.16 2.53
N PHE A 48 -14.52 -11.06 3.12
CA PHE A 48 -14.93 -9.72 2.71
C PHE A 48 -14.57 -9.44 1.25
N LEU A 49 -13.33 -9.72 0.85
CA LEU A 49 -12.86 -9.49 -0.52
C LEU A 49 -13.57 -10.38 -1.56
N ARG A 50 -14.01 -11.57 -1.17
CA ARG A 50 -14.90 -12.43 -1.99
C ARG A 50 -16.36 -11.94 -2.04
N GLY A 51 -16.71 -10.89 -1.30
CA GLY A 51 -18.08 -10.34 -1.26
C GLY A 51 -19.06 -11.13 -0.41
N GLU A 52 -18.60 -12.04 0.46
CA GLU A 52 -19.47 -12.88 1.29
C GLU A 52 -20.24 -12.09 2.37
N PHE A 53 -19.81 -10.87 2.67
CA PHE A 53 -20.49 -9.95 3.60
C PHE A 53 -21.33 -8.89 2.89
N GLY A 54 -21.45 -8.98 1.56
CA GLY A 54 -22.11 -8.00 0.71
C GLY A 54 -21.14 -7.27 -0.24
N GLY A 55 -21.69 -6.40 -1.08
CA GLY A 55 -20.92 -5.62 -2.03
C GLY A 55 -20.04 -4.56 -1.37
N VAL A 56 -19.17 -3.97 -2.15
CA VAL A 56 -18.14 -3.01 -1.68
C VAL A 56 -18.70 -1.81 -0.91
N GLY A 57 -19.92 -1.39 -1.22
CA GLY A 57 -20.61 -0.26 -0.57
C GLY A 57 -21.64 -0.67 0.50
N GLU A 58 -21.82 -1.97 0.75
CA GLU A 58 -22.83 -2.46 1.69
C GLU A 58 -22.28 -2.72 3.09
N VAL A 59 -20.96 -2.92 3.19
CA VAL A 59 -20.29 -3.11 4.49
C VAL A 59 -19.77 -1.76 4.97
N ASP A 60 -20.08 -1.40 6.20
CA ASP A 60 -19.65 -0.16 6.83
C ASP A 60 -18.11 0.00 6.75
N PRO A 61 -17.59 1.11 6.20
CA PRO A 61 -16.15 1.29 5.99
C PRO A 61 -15.34 1.32 7.30
N TYR A 62 -15.92 1.70 8.44
CA TYR A 62 -15.25 1.61 9.75
C TYR A 62 -15.01 0.17 10.16
N LEU A 63 -15.98 -0.74 9.92
CA LEU A 63 -15.84 -2.16 10.24
C LEU A 63 -14.76 -2.81 9.36
N VAL A 64 -14.74 -2.48 8.07
CA VAL A 64 -13.71 -2.98 7.17
C VAL A 64 -12.33 -2.44 7.56
N ALA A 65 -12.26 -1.15 7.92
CA ALA A 65 -11.01 -0.55 8.40
C ALA A 65 -10.47 -1.24 9.64
N LEU A 66 -11.33 -1.64 10.58
CA LEU A 66 -10.94 -2.41 11.78
C LEU A 66 -10.34 -3.77 11.44
N LEU A 67 -10.90 -4.49 10.46
CA LEU A 67 -10.37 -5.80 10.03
C LEU A 67 -8.93 -5.66 9.51
N PHE A 68 -8.71 -4.73 8.59
CA PHE A 68 -7.39 -4.49 8.03
C PHE A 68 -6.40 -3.89 9.04
N ALA A 69 -6.86 -3.06 9.97
CA ALA A 69 -6.02 -2.51 11.03
C ALA A 69 -5.59 -3.59 12.03
N GLY A 70 -6.48 -4.55 12.35
CA GLY A 70 -6.17 -5.68 13.21
C GLY A 70 -5.11 -6.61 12.62
N ASP A 71 -5.22 -6.92 11.32
CA ASP A 71 -4.23 -7.73 10.60
C ASP A 71 -2.83 -7.08 10.61
N ARG A 72 -2.76 -5.76 10.39
CA ARG A 72 -1.49 -5.03 10.52
C ARG A 72 -0.97 -4.97 11.94
N ALA A 73 -1.84 -4.85 12.94
CA ALA A 73 -1.44 -4.85 14.34
C ALA A 73 -0.78 -6.18 14.74
N ASP A 74 -1.30 -7.31 14.25
CA ASP A 74 -0.69 -8.64 14.47
C ASP A 74 0.70 -8.75 13.83
N ALA A 75 0.94 -8.09 12.70
CA ALA A 75 2.24 -8.08 12.03
C ALA A 75 3.26 -7.11 12.66
N ALA A 76 2.80 -6.10 13.41
CA ALA A 76 3.64 -5.01 13.91
C ALA A 76 4.83 -5.46 14.78
N PRO A 77 4.73 -6.45 15.69
CA PRO A 77 5.87 -6.93 16.46
C PRO A 77 7.00 -7.45 15.56
N ARG A 78 6.67 -8.22 14.52
CA ARG A 78 7.64 -8.77 13.56
C ARG A 78 8.32 -7.66 12.75
N ILE A 79 7.57 -6.65 12.32
CA ILE A 79 8.14 -5.48 11.63
C ILE A 79 9.15 -4.77 12.54
N ARG A 80 8.81 -4.51 13.81
CA ARG A 80 9.72 -3.86 14.77
C ARG A 80 10.98 -4.67 15.00
N GLU A 81 10.86 -5.99 15.12
CA GLU A 81 11.99 -6.88 15.30
C GLU A 81 12.98 -6.78 14.12
N TRP A 82 12.51 -6.82 12.89
CA TRP A 82 13.37 -6.70 11.71
C TRP A 82 14.03 -5.33 11.59
N LEU A 83 13.28 -4.26 11.90
CA LEU A 83 13.85 -2.92 11.95
C LEU A 83 14.95 -2.81 13.03
N ALA A 84 14.74 -3.41 14.20
CA ALA A 84 15.75 -3.45 15.27
C ALA A 84 16.99 -4.27 14.89
N GLN A 85 16.87 -5.25 13.98
CA GLN A 85 17.96 -6.01 13.39
C GLN A 85 18.70 -5.24 12.27
N GLY A 86 18.30 -4.01 11.96
CA GLY A 86 18.90 -3.19 10.90
C GLY A 86 18.49 -3.61 9.47
N LYS A 87 17.48 -4.47 9.33
CA LYS A 87 17.00 -4.90 8.03
C LYS A 87 16.16 -3.82 7.34
N ALA A 88 16.13 -3.86 6.00
CA ALA A 88 15.16 -3.09 5.22
C ALA A 88 13.82 -3.83 5.19
N VAL A 89 12.77 -3.22 5.73
CA VAL A 89 11.41 -3.76 5.65
C VAL A 89 10.69 -3.09 4.50
N ILE A 90 10.17 -3.89 3.55
CA ILE A 90 9.50 -3.39 2.35
C ILE A 90 8.10 -4.01 2.30
N LEU A 91 7.06 -3.17 2.25
CA LEU A 91 5.66 -3.62 2.24
C LEU A 91 4.93 -3.25 0.95
N ASP A 92 4.06 -4.16 0.51
CA ASP A 92 3.00 -3.88 -0.46
C ASP A 92 1.75 -3.48 0.30
N ARG A 93 1.42 -2.20 0.29
CA ARG A 93 0.33 -1.56 1.02
C ARG A 93 0.56 -1.53 2.54
N TYR A 94 0.00 -0.50 3.16
CA TYR A 94 0.01 -0.32 4.60
C TYR A 94 -1.19 0.55 5.03
N VAL A 95 -0.99 1.51 5.93
CA VAL A 95 -2.06 2.33 6.52
C VAL A 95 -2.79 3.18 5.47
N TYR A 96 -2.05 3.78 4.51
CA TYR A 96 -2.69 4.59 3.48
C TYR A 96 -3.57 3.79 2.52
N SER A 97 -3.35 2.48 2.35
CA SER A 97 -4.32 1.63 1.64
C SER A 97 -5.66 1.57 2.37
N ASN A 98 -5.64 1.48 3.71
CA ASN A 98 -6.88 1.50 4.47
C ASN A 98 -7.62 2.83 4.32
N VAL A 99 -6.88 3.95 4.41
CA VAL A 99 -7.43 5.28 4.11
C VAL A 99 -7.99 5.31 2.68
N GLY A 100 -7.20 4.91 1.69
CA GLY A 100 -7.59 4.95 0.28
C GLY A 100 -8.89 4.22 -0.01
N PHE A 101 -8.93 2.93 0.35
CA PHE A 101 -10.05 2.06 0.00
C PHE A 101 -11.30 2.31 0.85
N GLN A 102 -11.17 2.61 2.14
CA GLN A 102 -12.35 2.82 2.97
C GLN A 102 -12.95 4.21 2.76
N CYS A 103 -12.12 5.25 2.69
CA CYS A 103 -12.60 6.61 2.45
C CYS A 103 -13.20 6.79 1.04
N ALA A 104 -12.74 6.03 0.05
CA ALA A 104 -13.31 6.06 -1.31
C ALA A 104 -14.78 5.60 -1.37
N LYS A 105 -15.27 4.90 -0.35
CA LYS A 105 -16.67 4.45 -0.24
C LYS A 105 -17.62 5.57 0.20
N LEU A 106 -17.07 6.67 0.72
CA LEU A 106 -17.82 7.83 1.18
C LEU A 106 -17.70 9.00 0.19
N PRO A 107 -18.73 9.83 0.04
CA PRO A 107 -18.63 11.06 -0.73
C PRO A 107 -17.58 12.00 -0.12
N ALA A 108 -16.96 12.83 -0.94
CA ALA A 108 -16.03 13.86 -0.44
C ALA A 108 -16.75 14.77 0.55
N GLY A 109 -16.10 15.06 1.67
CA GLY A 109 -16.68 15.89 2.72
C GLY A 109 -16.20 15.51 4.13
N GLU A 110 -16.89 16.03 5.10
CA GLU A 110 -16.50 15.94 6.52
C GLU A 110 -16.47 14.48 7.03
N GLU A 111 -17.44 13.67 6.63
CA GLU A 111 -17.51 12.26 7.04
C GLU A 111 -16.31 11.47 6.54
N ARG A 112 -15.92 11.63 5.26
CA ARG A 112 -14.70 11.04 4.69
C ARG A 112 -13.45 11.49 5.45
N ASN A 113 -13.34 12.79 5.77
CA ASN A 113 -12.20 13.32 6.51
C ASN A 113 -12.13 12.71 7.92
N ARG A 114 -13.25 12.61 8.62
CA ARG A 114 -13.33 11.97 9.94
C ARG A 114 -12.91 10.49 9.90
N LEU A 115 -13.32 9.75 8.88
CA LEU A 115 -12.90 8.37 8.70
C LEU A 115 -11.39 8.28 8.47
N ALA A 116 -10.82 9.13 7.62
CA ALA A 116 -9.38 9.15 7.37
C ALA A 116 -8.58 9.44 8.65
N GLU A 117 -8.96 10.46 9.40
CA GLU A 117 -8.33 10.82 10.68
C GLU A 117 -8.45 9.70 11.70
N TRP A 118 -9.62 9.07 11.77
CA TRP A 118 -9.85 7.95 12.67
C TRP A 118 -8.99 6.72 12.31
N ILE A 119 -8.84 6.38 11.01
CA ILE A 119 -7.96 5.28 10.57
C ILE A 119 -6.51 5.57 10.97
N ILE A 120 -6.01 6.78 10.71
CA ILE A 120 -4.66 7.19 11.07
C ILE A 120 -4.43 7.11 12.59
N TYR A 121 -5.40 7.57 13.39
CA TYR A 121 -5.36 7.47 14.85
C TYR A 121 -5.38 6.01 15.31
N LEU A 122 -6.33 5.21 14.80
CA LEU A 122 -6.46 3.79 15.13
C LEU A 122 -5.14 3.04 14.92
N GLU A 123 -4.54 3.20 13.75
CA GLU A 123 -3.39 2.41 13.37
C GLU A 123 -2.09 2.91 13.99
N PHE A 124 -1.79 4.20 13.87
CA PHE A 124 -0.51 4.71 14.38
C PHE A 124 -0.52 5.06 15.88
N CYS A 125 -1.66 5.45 16.46
CA CYS A 125 -1.72 5.87 17.86
C CYS A 125 -2.27 4.76 18.76
N HIS A 126 -3.43 4.20 18.45
CA HIS A 126 -4.07 3.18 19.28
C HIS A 126 -3.34 1.83 19.18
N ASN A 127 -3.15 1.32 17.96
CA ASN A 127 -2.41 0.07 17.70
C ASN A 127 -0.89 0.25 17.78
N GLY A 128 -0.41 1.48 17.74
CA GLY A 128 1.01 1.83 17.81
C GLY A 128 1.83 1.25 16.67
N LEU A 129 1.30 1.17 15.46
CA LEU A 129 2.03 0.67 14.30
C LEU A 129 3.31 1.49 14.05
N PRO A 130 4.43 0.86 13.67
CA PRO A 130 5.63 1.59 13.27
C PRO A 130 5.33 2.48 12.06
N ARG A 131 5.84 3.72 12.08
CA ARG A 131 5.70 4.62 10.93
C ARG A 131 6.77 4.30 9.89
N PRO A 132 6.40 4.22 8.60
CA PRO A 132 7.39 4.09 7.53
C PRO A 132 8.32 5.31 7.46
N ASP A 133 9.59 5.08 7.11
CA ASP A 133 10.51 6.15 6.73
C ASP A 133 10.11 6.75 5.37
N LEU A 134 9.48 5.94 4.51
CA LEU A 134 9.03 6.35 3.19
C LEU A 134 7.79 5.55 2.77
N SER A 135 6.69 6.25 2.51
CA SER A 135 5.52 5.70 1.83
C SER A 135 5.39 6.31 0.44
N LEU A 136 5.32 5.47 -0.59
CA LEU A 136 5.28 5.87 -2.00
C LEU A 136 3.99 5.42 -2.66
N PHE A 137 3.15 6.36 -3.07
CA PHE A 137 2.00 6.07 -3.92
C PHE A 137 2.43 6.04 -5.38
N LEU A 138 2.37 4.87 -6.01
CA LEU A 138 2.63 4.68 -7.42
C LEU A 138 1.42 5.14 -8.23
N ASP A 139 1.45 6.38 -8.71
CA ASP A 139 0.38 6.96 -9.52
C ASP A 139 0.57 6.59 -10.99
N VAL A 140 -0.07 5.50 -11.40
CA VAL A 140 -0.02 4.98 -12.77
C VAL A 140 -1.12 5.60 -13.64
N PRO A 141 -0.91 5.72 -14.98
CA PRO A 141 -1.98 6.12 -15.90
C PRO A 141 -3.21 5.25 -15.69
N PHE A 142 -4.39 5.86 -15.52
CA PHE A 142 -5.59 5.10 -15.18
C PHE A 142 -5.98 4.12 -16.30
N THR A 143 -5.68 4.43 -17.55
CA THR A 143 -5.85 3.52 -18.70
C THR A 143 -5.04 2.24 -18.55
N PHE A 144 -3.88 2.30 -17.88
CA PHE A 144 -3.08 1.12 -17.54
C PHE A 144 -3.81 0.25 -16.50
N THR A 145 -4.34 0.87 -15.44
CA THR A 145 -5.15 0.17 -14.42
C THR A 145 -6.37 -0.49 -15.04
N GLU A 146 -7.14 0.21 -15.88
CA GLU A 146 -8.30 -0.34 -16.58
C GLU A 146 -7.94 -1.61 -17.38
N ARG A 147 -6.86 -1.55 -18.15
CA ARG A 147 -6.37 -2.71 -18.91
C ARG A 147 -5.97 -3.86 -17.99
N LYS A 148 -5.23 -3.56 -16.91
CA LYS A 148 -4.76 -4.60 -15.97
C LYS A 148 -5.89 -5.27 -15.21
N LEU A 149 -6.94 -4.56 -14.87
CA LEU A 149 -8.13 -5.12 -14.22
C LEU A 149 -9.00 -5.94 -15.16
N SER A 150 -8.98 -5.66 -16.48
CA SER A 150 -9.66 -6.47 -17.48
C SER A 150 -8.93 -7.77 -17.83
N GLU A 151 -7.63 -7.87 -17.57
CA GLU A 151 -6.86 -9.10 -17.72
C GLU A 151 -7.19 -10.04 -16.56
N LEU A 152 -7.47 -11.32 -16.86
CA LEU A 152 -7.59 -12.36 -15.82
C LEU A 152 -6.25 -12.47 -15.11
N ARG A 153 -6.27 -12.31 -13.79
CA ARG A 153 -5.09 -12.41 -12.96
C ARG A 153 -5.09 -13.74 -12.22
N GLU A 154 -4.05 -14.52 -12.43
CA GLU A 154 -3.76 -15.75 -11.72
C GLU A 154 -2.43 -15.59 -10.97
N GLY A 155 -2.31 -16.19 -9.79
CA GLY A 155 -1.08 -16.17 -8.98
C GLY A 155 -1.32 -16.59 -7.55
N ASP A 156 -0.25 -17.01 -6.88
CA ASP A 156 -0.27 -17.52 -5.49
C ASP A 156 -0.73 -16.43 -4.48
N ASP A 157 -0.61 -15.15 -4.84
CA ASP A 157 -1.09 -14.01 -4.05
C ASP A 157 -2.62 -13.88 -4.05
N ARG A 158 -3.34 -14.67 -4.86
CA ARG A 158 -4.79 -14.64 -5.06
C ARG A 158 -5.52 -15.89 -4.60
N GLU A 159 -4.84 -16.83 -3.96
CA GLU A 159 -5.44 -18.07 -3.45
C GLU A 159 -6.64 -17.81 -2.52
N TYR A 160 -6.63 -16.69 -1.79
CA TYR A 160 -7.72 -16.27 -0.92
C TYR A 160 -9.05 -16.03 -1.65
N LEU A 161 -9.03 -15.80 -2.96
CA LEU A 161 -10.23 -15.59 -3.79
C LEU A 161 -10.92 -16.89 -4.20
N GLN A 162 -10.25 -18.04 -4.08
CA GLN A 162 -10.80 -19.37 -4.44
C GLN A 162 -11.40 -19.40 -5.86
N GLY A 163 -10.78 -18.69 -6.82
CA GLY A 163 -11.24 -18.53 -8.19
C GLY A 163 -12.33 -17.45 -8.38
N GLY A 164 -12.71 -16.73 -7.33
CA GLY A 164 -13.62 -15.58 -7.41
C GLY A 164 -12.91 -14.29 -7.82
N GLN A 165 -13.69 -13.21 -7.89
CA GLN A 165 -13.19 -11.87 -8.15
C GLN A 165 -13.17 -11.04 -6.86
N ASP A 166 -12.09 -10.28 -6.66
CA ASP A 166 -11.99 -9.31 -5.57
C ASP A 166 -13.00 -8.16 -5.81
N ILE A 167 -13.86 -7.89 -4.82
CA ILE A 167 -14.88 -6.84 -4.94
C ILE A 167 -14.29 -5.44 -5.07
N HIS A 168 -13.08 -5.20 -4.55
CA HIS A 168 -12.39 -3.94 -4.74
C HIS A 168 -11.87 -3.76 -6.17
N GLU A 169 -11.38 -4.85 -6.79
CA GLU A 169 -10.90 -4.83 -8.18
C GLU A 169 -12.06 -4.78 -9.20
N ALA A 170 -13.23 -5.32 -8.85
CA ALA A 170 -14.39 -5.38 -9.74
C ALA A 170 -14.93 -4.00 -10.14
N SER A 171 -14.62 -2.93 -9.40
CA SER A 171 -15.18 -1.59 -9.60
C SER A 171 -14.14 -0.58 -10.05
N LEU A 172 -14.13 -0.26 -11.36
CA LEU A 172 -13.32 0.84 -11.91
C LEU A 172 -13.66 2.20 -11.28
N ALA A 173 -14.95 2.42 -10.94
CA ALA A 173 -15.38 3.64 -10.27
C ALA A 173 -14.73 3.75 -8.87
N LEU A 174 -14.69 2.65 -8.13
CA LEU A 174 -13.99 2.60 -6.85
C LEU A 174 -12.49 2.88 -7.02
N GLN A 175 -11.84 2.26 -7.99
CA GLN A 175 -10.40 2.48 -8.24
C GLN A 175 -10.09 3.96 -8.56
N ARG A 176 -10.96 4.64 -9.32
CA ARG A 176 -10.84 6.10 -9.55
C ARG A 176 -10.98 6.90 -8.26
N ALA A 177 -11.97 6.56 -7.43
CA ALA A 177 -12.18 7.20 -6.13
C ALA A 177 -11.01 6.94 -5.18
N VAL A 178 -10.48 5.73 -5.14
CA VAL A 178 -9.28 5.37 -4.35
C VAL A 178 -8.08 6.20 -4.77
N ARG A 179 -7.82 6.34 -6.09
CA ARG A 179 -6.74 7.22 -6.58
C ARG A 179 -6.91 8.65 -6.09
N SER A 180 -8.12 9.21 -6.16
CA SER A 180 -8.40 10.57 -5.67
C SER A 180 -8.07 10.70 -4.19
N VAL A 181 -8.48 9.72 -3.37
CA VAL A 181 -8.20 9.73 -1.91
C VAL A 181 -6.69 9.65 -1.63
N TYR A 182 -5.92 8.84 -2.36
CA TYR A 182 -4.46 8.80 -2.20
C TYR A 182 -3.82 10.16 -2.52
N LEU A 183 -4.23 10.81 -3.60
CA LEU A 183 -3.71 12.14 -3.97
C LEU A 183 -4.10 13.21 -2.94
N GLU A 184 -5.33 13.16 -2.43
CA GLU A 184 -5.79 14.04 -1.33
C GLU A 184 -4.99 13.79 -0.03
N ALA A 185 -4.68 12.54 0.29
CA ALA A 185 -3.87 12.17 1.45
C ALA A 185 -2.42 12.65 1.30
N ALA A 186 -1.81 12.46 0.13
CA ALA A 186 -0.44 12.91 -0.15
C ALA A 186 -0.32 14.44 -0.12
N ALA A 187 -1.37 15.18 -0.50
CA ALA A 187 -1.38 16.64 -0.39
C ALA A 187 -1.45 17.14 1.07
N LYS A 188 -1.94 16.31 2.01
CA LYS A 188 -2.10 16.65 3.43
C LYS A 188 -0.96 16.11 4.31
N ASP A 189 -0.35 14.99 3.92
CA ASP A 189 0.66 14.29 4.70
C ASP A 189 1.94 14.06 3.88
N PRO A 190 3.04 14.76 4.19
CA PRO A 190 4.32 14.64 3.47
C PRO A 190 4.98 13.26 3.66
N ALA A 191 4.51 12.43 4.60
CA ALA A 191 4.97 11.05 4.76
C ALA A 191 4.50 10.14 3.62
N LEU A 192 3.47 10.53 2.88
CA LEU A 192 3.02 9.87 1.66
C LEU A 192 3.47 10.68 0.44
N ARG A 193 4.43 10.17 -0.32
CA ARG A 193 4.93 10.83 -1.53
C ARG A 193 4.38 10.17 -2.78
N VAL A 194 4.06 10.97 -3.79
CA VAL A 194 3.57 10.48 -5.08
C VAL A 194 4.75 10.22 -6.02
N VAL A 195 4.75 9.05 -6.64
CA VAL A 195 5.63 8.71 -7.76
C VAL A 195 4.79 8.71 -9.03
N ASP A 196 4.95 9.72 -9.87
CA ASP A 196 4.34 9.74 -11.21
C ASP A 196 4.97 8.63 -12.06
N CYS A 197 4.17 7.62 -12.38
CA CYS A 197 4.59 6.47 -13.17
C CYS A 197 4.38 6.66 -14.68
N CYS A 198 4.15 7.90 -15.13
CA CYS A 198 4.05 8.22 -16.56
C CYS A 198 5.44 8.52 -17.15
N ASP A 199 5.62 8.13 -18.40
CA ASP A 199 6.68 8.65 -19.26
C ASP A 199 6.34 10.07 -19.79
N PRO A 200 7.24 10.75 -20.52
CA PRO A 200 6.96 12.08 -21.08
C PRO A 200 5.78 12.12 -22.07
N SER A 201 5.34 11.00 -22.61
CA SER A 201 4.17 10.90 -23.48
C SER A 201 2.84 10.73 -22.71
N GLY A 202 2.90 10.55 -21.39
CA GLY A 202 1.76 10.25 -20.55
C GLY A 202 1.36 8.77 -20.53
N ALA A 203 2.14 7.88 -21.14
CA ALA A 203 1.98 6.44 -21.07
C ALA A 203 2.68 5.87 -19.83
N MET A 204 2.37 4.60 -19.51
CA MET A 204 3.07 3.91 -18.42
C MET A 204 4.57 3.82 -18.71
N ASP A 205 5.38 4.34 -17.81
CA ASP A 205 6.84 4.29 -17.89
C ASP A 205 7.35 2.84 -17.70
N SER A 206 8.59 2.59 -18.13
CA SER A 206 9.25 1.31 -17.93
C SER A 206 9.44 1.00 -16.44
N PRO A 207 9.53 -0.28 -16.06
CA PRO A 207 9.84 -0.64 -14.68
C PRO A 207 11.11 0.05 -14.14
N GLU A 208 12.14 0.18 -14.99
CA GLU A 208 13.41 0.82 -14.69
C GLU A 208 13.26 2.34 -14.51
N GLY A 209 12.44 2.98 -15.36
CA GLY A 209 12.14 4.42 -15.26
C GLY A 209 11.42 4.74 -13.96
N ILE A 210 10.39 3.96 -13.60
CA ILE A 210 9.69 4.10 -12.32
C ILE A 210 10.64 3.84 -11.16
N PHE A 211 11.49 2.81 -11.25
CA PHE A 211 12.46 2.50 -10.21
C PHE A 211 13.46 3.63 -9.99
N ALA A 212 13.92 4.29 -11.05
CA ALA A 212 14.80 5.46 -10.94
C ALA A 212 14.12 6.61 -10.16
N LYS A 213 12.81 6.84 -10.40
CA LYS A 213 12.01 7.82 -9.65
C LYS A 213 11.87 7.44 -8.16
N ILE A 214 11.69 6.15 -7.87
CA ILE A 214 11.68 5.62 -6.49
C ILE A 214 13.03 5.85 -5.82
N CYS A 215 14.13 5.51 -6.49
CA CYS A 215 15.49 5.73 -5.97
C CYS A 215 15.77 7.21 -5.68
N ALA A 216 15.29 8.13 -6.51
CA ALA A 216 15.42 9.56 -6.27
C ALA A 216 14.70 10.01 -4.99
N GLN A 217 13.57 9.38 -4.63
CA GLN A 217 12.86 9.65 -3.37
C GLN A 217 13.57 9.02 -2.16
N LEU A 218 14.27 7.91 -2.38
CA LEU A 218 14.97 7.16 -1.34
C LEU A 218 16.34 7.77 -0.99
N ALA A 219 17.05 8.36 -1.96
CA ALA A 219 18.41 8.87 -1.80
C ALA A 219 18.58 9.79 -0.58
N PRO A 220 17.73 10.80 -0.31
CA PRO A 220 17.90 11.68 0.84
C PRO A 220 17.82 10.96 2.18
N ILE A 221 17.04 9.87 2.25
CA ILE A 221 16.88 9.09 3.49
C ILE A 221 18.13 8.23 3.73
N LEU A 222 18.68 7.64 2.66
CA LEU A 222 19.93 6.86 2.74
C LEU A 222 21.12 7.74 3.14
N GLU A 223 21.19 8.96 2.62
CA GLU A 223 22.24 9.93 2.98
C GLU A 223 22.16 10.32 4.45
N ALA A 224 20.95 10.61 4.95
CA ALA A 224 20.74 10.93 6.36
C ALA A 224 21.08 9.76 7.30
N ASP A 225 20.74 8.53 6.93
CA ASP A 225 21.09 7.33 7.70
C ASP A 225 22.62 7.10 7.73
N ALA A 226 23.32 7.36 6.63
CA ALA A 226 24.79 7.24 6.56
C ALA A 226 25.48 8.27 7.47
N GLU A 227 25.01 9.52 7.50
CA GLU A 227 25.53 10.56 8.37
C GLU A 227 25.35 10.24 9.87
N VAL A 228 24.20 9.64 10.23
CA VAL A 228 23.91 9.24 11.63
C VAL A 228 24.79 8.07 12.08
N GLN A 229 25.14 7.17 11.16
CA GLN A 229 26.00 6.00 11.45
C GLN A 229 27.51 6.31 11.42
N GLY A 230 27.91 7.53 11.05
CA GLY A 230 29.31 7.99 11.09
C GLY A 230 30.23 7.34 10.06
N LEU A 231 29.67 6.94 8.92
CA LEU A 231 30.39 6.39 7.77
C LEU A 231 30.73 7.49 6.77
#